data_d2bf3d5c7715ef9963e928cfd74e08bc
#
_entry.id   d2bf3d5c7715ef9963e928cfd74e08bc
#
_cell.length_a   1.000
_cell.length_b   1.000
_cell.length_c   1.000
_cell.angle_alpha   90.00
_cell.angle_beta   90.00
_cell.angle_gamma   90.00
#
_symmetry.space_group_name_H-M   'P 1'
#
loop_
_entity.id
_entity.type
_entity.pdbx_description
1 polymer ?
#
loop_
_entity_poly.entity_id
_entity_poly.type
_entity_poly.pdbx_seq_one_letter_code
_entity_poly.pdbx_strand_id
1 'polypeptide(L)'
;MKNNSSPILSVQHLSVTFPKKGRFFVKEQASDQVLSDINFELYQGKITALVGESGSGKTTLGNTIVGLVRNYTGEFQFEGTAYNPLDMSHLRTEIQYIFQDSLSALNPRMTAGQTLNEILLIHHSNENVDSILEQVELQGEIAGKYPHELSGGQRQRVNIARALAVNPQVLICDEVVSALDVSIQAKILNLITRLVRERNLAILFITHDLNVVKAFAERIIVLSKGEIVEKGSAQEIMESPEHFYTQTLIAAMDS
;
A
#
# COMPACT_ATOMS: atom_id res chain seq x y z
N MET A 1 -19.47 5.43 20.08
CA MET A 1 -18.87 5.12 18.75
C MET A 1 -18.71 6.45 18.03
N LYS A 2 -17.47 6.92 17.81
CA LYS A 2 -17.24 8.12 16.99
C LYS A 2 -17.62 7.75 15.57
N ASN A 3 -18.59 8.43 14.97
CA ASN A 3 -18.85 8.38 13.54
C ASN A 3 -17.56 8.89 12.86
N ASN A 4 -16.74 7.99 12.35
CA ASN A 4 -15.54 8.33 11.59
C ASN A 4 -15.95 8.81 10.19
N SER A 5 -16.50 10.01 10.12
CA SER A 5 -16.86 10.68 8.87
C SER A 5 -15.70 11.47 8.24
N SER A 6 -14.61 11.69 8.98
CA SER A 6 -13.44 12.40 8.46
C SER A 6 -12.37 11.43 7.96
N PRO A 7 -11.75 11.72 6.79
CA PRO A 7 -10.65 10.90 6.26
C PRO A 7 -9.41 11.01 7.15
N ILE A 8 -8.67 9.90 7.31
CA ILE A 8 -7.36 9.91 7.95
C ILE A 8 -6.27 10.42 7.02
N LEU A 9 -6.38 10.08 5.74
CA LEU A 9 -5.49 10.57 4.68
C LEU A 9 -6.34 11.13 3.53
N SER A 10 -6.02 12.34 3.08
CA SER A 10 -6.61 12.97 1.90
C SER A 10 -5.52 13.38 0.92
N VAL A 11 -5.74 13.09 -0.35
CA VAL A 11 -4.89 13.50 -1.48
C VAL A 11 -5.76 14.31 -2.43
N GLN A 12 -5.31 15.51 -2.78
CA GLN A 12 -6.07 16.45 -3.62
C GLN A 12 -5.18 16.99 -4.74
N HIS A 13 -5.73 16.99 -5.97
CA HIS A 13 -5.12 17.55 -7.17
C HIS A 13 -3.70 17.02 -7.44
N LEU A 14 -3.41 15.75 -7.04
CA LEU A 14 -2.09 15.18 -7.24
C LEU A 14 -1.81 14.91 -8.71
N SER A 15 -0.74 15.53 -9.21
CA SER A 15 -0.18 15.23 -10.53
C SER A 15 1.31 14.91 -10.39
N VAL A 16 1.77 13.90 -11.13
CA VAL A 16 3.17 13.44 -11.12
C VAL A 16 3.71 13.41 -12.53
N THR A 17 4.90 14.00 -12.71
CA THR A 17 5.61 14.02 -13.98
C THR A 17 7.03 13.47 -13.84
N PHE A 18 7.50 12.73 -14.83
CA PHE A 18 8.90 12.31 -14.92
C PHE A 18 9.57 12.94 -16.15
N PRO A 19 10.82 13.42 -16.02
CA PRO A 19 11.57 13.90 -17.17
C PRO A 19 11.78 12.78 -18.17
N LYS A 20 11.46 13.02 -19.46
CA LYS A 20 11.81 12.06 -20.52
C LYS A 20 13.33 11.90 -20.56
N LYS A 21 13.82 10.66 -20.53
CA LYS A 21 15.21 10.33 -20.86
C LYS A 21 15.41 10.60 -22.35
N GLY A 22 15.71 11.85 -22.73
CA GLY A 22 15.94 12.26 -24.10
C GLY A 22 17.37 12.70 -24.34
N ARG A 23 17.88 12.46 -25.56
CA ARG A 23 19.20 12.81 -26.07
C ARG A 23 19.63 14.22 -25.64
N PHE A 24 20.88 14.35 -25.29
CA PHE A 24 21.62 15.51 -24.74
C PHE A 24 21.50 16.85 -25.51
N PHE A 25 20.66 16.99 -26.55
CA PHE A 25 20.66 18.14 -27.46
C PHE A 25 19.27 18.76 -27.72
N VAL A 26 18.20 18.44 -26.96
CA VAL A 26 16.90 19.11 -27.15
C VAL A 26 16.50 19.89 -25.91
N LYS A 27 16.36 21.20 -26.08
CA LYS A 27 16.10 22.22 -25.04
C LYS A 27 14.68 22.23 -24.49
N GLU A 28 13.76 21.38 -24.99
CA GLU A 28 12.43 21.18 -24.42
C GLU A 28 12.43 19.86 -23.67
N GLN A 29 12.40 19.94 -22.35
CA GLN A 29 12.21 18.80 -21.45
C GLN A 29 10.74 18.36 -21.60
N ALA A 30 10.46 17.49 -22.59
CA ALA A 30 9.21 16.79 -22.62
C ALA A 30 9.12 15.93 -21.35
N SER A 31 8.11 16.16 -20.52
CA SER A 31 7.84 15.36 -19.31
C SER A 31 6.72 14.37 -19.64
N ASP A 32 6.86 13.13 -19.18
CA ASP A 32 5.76 12.18 -19.21
C ASP A 32 4.94 12.34 -17.93
N GLN A 33 3.69 12.77 -18.08
CA GLN A 33 2.73 12.81 -16.99
C GLN A 33 2.28 11.39 -16.69
N VAL A 34 2.52 10.94 -15.47
CA VAL A 34 2.18 9.59 -15.00
C VAL A 34 0.91 9.59 -14.16
N LEU A 35 0.66 10.67 -13.41
CA LEU A 35 -0.58 10.88 -12.68
C LEU A 35 -1.12 12.28 -12.99
N SER A 36 -2.45 12.40 -13.13
CA SER A 36 -3.14 13.62 -13.49
C SER A 36 -4.35 13.83 -12.58
N ASP A 37 -4.35 14.92 -11.83
CA ASP A 37 -5.46 15.38 -10.97
C ASP A 37 -6.08 14.30 -10.08
N ILE A 38 -5.25 13.54 -9.37
CA ILE A 38 -5.69 12.45 -8.50
C ILE A 38 -6.30 13.01 -7.21
N ASN A 39 -7.53 12.59 -6.91
CA ASN A 39 -8.30 13.04 -5.75
C ASN A 39 -8.94 11.84 -5.05
N PHE A 40 -8.51 11.51 -3.82
CA PHE A 40 -9.11 10.43 -3.03
C PHE A 40 -8.84 10.57 -1.53
N GLU A 41 -9.52 9.73 -0.75
CA GLU A 41 -9.46 9.72 0.70
C GLU A 41 -9.39 8.29 1.23
N LEU A 42 -8.65 8.11 2.34
CA LEU A 42 -8.62 6.87 3.13
C LEU A 42 -9.31 7.10 4.47
N TYR A 43 -9.94 6.06 4.97
CA TYR A 43 -10.70 6.10 6.22
C TYR A 43 -10.21 5.03 7.18
N GLN A 44 -10.15 5.35 8.48
CA GLN A 44 -9.78 4.39 9.52
C GLN A 44 -10.71 3.19 9.54
N GLY A 45 -10.12 2.00 9.78
CA GLY A 45 -10.84 0.74 9.81
C GLY A 45 -11.39 0.29 8.46
N LYS A 46 -10.89 0.86 7.34
CA LYS A 46 -11.32 0.54 5.99
C LYS A 46 -10.18 0.13 5.08
N ILE A 47 -10.47 -0.82 4.21
CA ILE A 47 -9.60 -1.23 3.10
C ILE A 47 -10.10 -0.56 1.83
N THR A 48 -9.29 0.33 1.27
CA THR A 48 -9.53 0.94 -0.04
C THR A 48 -8.60 0.28 -1.05
N ALA A 49 -9.15 -0.43 -2.01
CA ALA A 49 -8.38 -1.02 -3.10
C ALA A 49 -8.10 0.01 -4.20
N LEU A 50 -6.86 0.05 -4.69
CA LEU A 50 -6.45 0.80 -5.88
C LEU A 50 -6.17 -0.21 -6.99
N VAL A 51 -7.02 -0.24 -8.00
CA VAL A 51 -6.96 -1.20 -9.10
C VAL A 51 -6.71 -0.53 -10.45
N GLY A 52 -6.21 -1.30 -11.42
CA GLY A 52 -5.95 -0.86 -12.78
C GLY A 52 -4.84 -1.70 -13.43
N GLU A 53 -4.66 -1.55 -14.73
CA GLU A 53 -3.62 -2.26 -15.48
C GLU A 53 -2.20 -1.95 -15.01
N SER A 54 -1.26 -2.84 -15.38
CA SER A 54 0.17 -2.57 -15.19
C SER A 54 0.56 -1.27 -15.92
N GLY A 55 1.31 -0.40 -15.24
CA GLY A 55 1.70 0.89 -15.81
C GLY A 55 0.65 2.01 -15.67
N SER A 56 -0.52 1.79 -15.06
CA SER A 56 -1.52 2.83 -14.85
C SER A 56 -1.12 3.93 -13.85
N GLY A 57 -0.05 3.72 -13.06
CA GLY A 57 0.45 4.71 -12.08
C GLY A 57 0.23 4.34 -10.61
N LYS A 58 -0.31 3.14 -10.28
CA LYS A 58 -0.65 2.73 -8.90
C LYS A 58 0.53 2.81 -7.93
N THR A 59 1.64 2.16 -8.26
CA THR A 59 2.88 2.20 -7.46
C THR A 59 3.45 3.62 -7.36
N THR A 60 3.35 4.42 -8.44
CA THR A 60 3.75 5.83 -8.42
C THR A 60 2.92 6.62 -7.41
N LEU A 61 1.60 6.39 -7.36
CA LEU A 61 0.70 7.02 -6.39
C LEU A 61 1.12 6.66 -4.96
N GLY A 62 1.26 5.37 -4.65
CA GLY A 62 1.70 4.93 -3.33
C GLY A 62 3.06 5.52 -2.92
N ASN A 63 4.03 5.48 -3.83
CA ASN A 63 5.37 6.03 -3.59
C ASN A 63 5.37 7.55 -3.38
N THR A 64 4.44 8.29 -4.02
CA THR A 64 4.34 9.74 -3.83
C THR A 64 3.83 10.07 -2.43
N ILE A 65 2.86 9.34 -1.91
CA ILE A 65 2.30 9.55 -0.56
C ILE A 65 3.39 9.47 0.52
N VAL A 66 4.36 8.55 0.35
CA VAL A 66 5.47 8.34 1.30
C VAL A 66 6.76 9.09 0.92
N GLY A 67 6.70 10.01 -0.04
CA GLY A 67 7.79 10.90 -0.40
C GLY A 67 8.94 10.27 -1.18
N LEU A 68 8.73 9.10 -1.79
CA LEU A 68 9.73 8.47 -2.67
C LEU A 68 9.75 9.08 -4.07
N VAL A 69 8.69 9.79 -4.48
CA VAL A 69 8.61 10.57 -5.73
C VAL A 69 8.71 12.05 -5.40
N ARG A 70 9.61 12.77 -6.10
CA ARG A 70 9.90 14.18 -5.80
C ARG A 70 9.20 15.18 -6.73
N ASN A 71 8.91 14.78 -7.97
CA ASN A 71 8.33 15.67 -8.99
C ASN A 71 6.81 15.50 -9.01
N TYR A 72 6.12 16.18 -8.11
CA TYR A 72 4.68 16.18 -8.03
C TYR A 72 4.15 17.59 -7.73
N THR A 73 2.86 17.79 -8.00
CA THR A 73 2.02 18.89 -7.50
C THR A 73 0.80 18.30 -6.82
N GLY A 74 0.17 19.03 -5.91
CA GLY A 74 -1.01 18.57 -5.18
C GLY A 74 -0.85 18.75 -3.68
N GLU A 75 -1.91 18.43 -2.95
CA GLU A 75 -2.01 18.61 -1.50
C GLU A 75 -2.24 17.28 -0.80
N PHE A 76 -1.61 17.12 0.35
CA PHE A 76 -1.73 15.94 1.21
C PHE A 76 -2.12 16.37 2.61
N GLN A 77 -3.08 15.67 3.21
CA GLN A 77 -3.50 15.88 4.59
C GLN A 77 -3.52 14.55 5.33
N PHE A 78 -2.99 14.56 6.54
CA PHE A 78 -3.07 13.46 7.49
C PHE A 78 -3.80 13.96 8.75
N GLU A 79 -4.88 13.30 9.14
CA GLU A 79 -5.79 13.75 10.22
C GLU A 79 -6.23 15.22 10.08
N GLY A 80 -6.51 15.65 8.84
CA GLY A 80 -6.90 17.03 8.52
C GLY A 80 -5.77 18.06 8.57
N THR A 81 -4.53 17.64 8.89
CA THR A 81 -3.35 18.51 8.88
C THR A 81 -2.56 18.32 7.60
N ALA A 82 -2.27 19.41 6.89
CA ALA A 82 -1.45 19.37 5.69
C ALA A 82 -0.03 18.88 5.98
N TYR A 83 0.51 18.01 5.13
CA TYR A 83 1.89 17.56 5.20
C TYR A 83 2.57 17.58 3.83
N ASN A 84 3.89 17.64 3.86
CA ASN A 84 4.72 17.52 2.67
C ASN A 84 5.32 16.10 2.62
N PRO A 85 4.98 15.26 1.64
CA PRO A 85 5.58 13.91 1.50
C PRO A 85 7.10 13.89 1.46
N LEU A 86 7.76 14.98 1.03
CA LEU A 86 9.22 15.06 1.03
C LEU A 86 9.82 15.30 2.42
N ASP A 87 8.99 15.69 3.41
CA ASP A 87 9.36 15.79 4.81
C ASP A 87 8.46 14.91 5.69
N MET A 88 8.77 13.62 5.67
CA MET A 88 8.04 12.59 6.41
C MET A 88 8.58 12.38 7.84
N SER A 89 9.43 13.27 8.36
CA SER A 89 10.11 13.06 9.64
C SER A 89 9.16 12.74 10.80
N HIS A 90 7.99 13.36 10.82
CA HIS A 90 6.95 13.21 11.84
C HIS A 90 5.84 12.20 11.50
N LEU A 91 5.76 11.73 10.23
CA LEU A 91 4.74 10.76 9.78
C LEU A 91 5.31 9.39 9.41
N ARG A 92 6.63 9.19 9.54
CA ARG A 92 7.27 7.91 9.19
C ARG A 92 6.78 6.72 10.00
N THR A 93 6.27 6.93 11.20
CA THR A 93 5.66 5.89 12.01
C THR A 93 4.19 5.71 11.69
N GLU A 94 3.50 6.79 11.31
CA GLU A 94 2.07 6.82 11.09
C GLU A 94 1.65 6.21 9.74
N ILE A 95 2.47 6.42 8.70
CA ILE A 95 2.22 5.92 7.34
C ILE A 95 3.34 4.97 6.94
N GLN A 96 3.01 3.68 6.80
CA GLN A 96 3.96 2.64 6.42
C GLN A 96 3.67 2.09 5.03
N TYR A 97 4.73 1.59 4.37
CA TYR A 97 4.66 1.03 3.02
C TYR A 97 5.21 -0.40 3.01
N ILE A 98 4.43 -1.33 2.46
CA ILE A 98 4.87 -2.70 2.19
C ILE A 98 5.08 -2.83 0.68
N PHE A 99 6.33 -3.05 0.28
CA PHE A 99 6.73 -3.15 -1.11
C PHE A 99 6.37 -4.51 -1.73
N GLN A 100 6.20 -4.51 -3.05
CA GLN A 100 5.84 -5.67 -3.87
C GLN A 100 6.85 -6.83 -3.70
N ASP A 101 8.14 -6.55 -3.77
CA ASP A 101 9.17 -7.57 -3.63
C ASP A 101 9.55 -7.77 -2.15
N SER A 102 8.98 -8.81 -1.56
CA SER A 102 9.23 -9.16 -0.17
C SER A 102 10.66 -9.59 0.12
N LEU A 103 11.42 -10.06 -0.88
CA LEU A 103 12.81 -10.48 -0.69
C LEU A 103 13.75 -9.28 -0.68
N SER A 104 13.62 -8.37 -1.65
CA SER A 104 14.47 -7.17 -1.72
C SER A 104 14.17 -6.17 -0.60
N ALA A 105 12.99 -6.25 0.02
CA ALA A 105 12.63 -5.41 1.16
C ALA A 105 13.34 -5.80 2.47
N LEU A 106 13.95 -6.98 2.55
CA LEU A 106 14.66 -7.48 3.73
C LEU A 106 16.18 -7.45 3.47
N ASN A 107 16.95 -7.07 4.50
CA ASN A 107 18.40 -7.17 4.44
C ASN A 107 18.84 -8.66 4.45
N PRO A 108 19.49 -9.19 3.39
CA PRO A 108 19.84 -10.60 3.32
C PRO A 108 20.88 -11.06 4.35
N ARG A 109 21.52 -10.10 5.05
CA ARG A 109 22.54 -10.36 6.09
C ARG A 109 21.98 -10.32 7.50
N MET A 110 20.68 -10.04 7.65
CA MET A 110 20.01 -9.98 8.95
C MET A 110 18.96 -11.09 9.03
N THR A 111 18.80 -11.67 10.20
CA THR A 111 17.67 -12.56 10.47
C THR A 111 16.37 -11.77 10.61
N ALA A 112 15.21 -12.45 10.53
CA ALA A 112 13.93 -11.83 10.75
C ALA A 112 13.86 -11.13 12.11
N GLY A 113 14.35 -11.77 13.16
CA GLY A 113 14.41 -11.18 14.51
C GLY A 113 15.31 -9.96 14.59
N GLN A 114 16.48 -9.97 13.94
CA GLN A 114 17.36 -8.80 13.87
C GLN A 114 16.69 -7.62 13.15
N THR A 115 16.01 -7.90 12.03
CA THR A 115 15.27 -6.88 11.27
C THR A 115 14.16 -6.23 12.10
N LEU A 116 13.39 -7.01 12.85
CA LEU A 116 12.34 -6.50 13.73
C LEU A 116 12.93 -5.74 14.92
N ASN A 117 13.96 -6.29 15.56
CA ASN A 117 14.60 -5.66 16.73
C ASN A 117 15.24 -4.31 16.36
N GLU A 118 15.83 -4.17 15.16
CA GLU A 118 16.38 -2.89 14.68
C GLU A 118 15.30 -1.79 14.69
N ILE A 119 14.11 -2.09 14.17
CA ILE A 119 13.00 -1.12 14.12
C ILE A 119 12.50 -0.78 15.52
N LEU A 120 12.32 -1.79 16.36
CA LEU A 120 11.90 -1.58 17.75
C LEU A 120 12.88 -0.66 18.50
N LEU A 121 14.19 -0.84 18.30
CA LEU A 121 15.23 -0.01 18.90
C LEU A 121 15.21 1.42 18.35
N ILE A 122 15.11 1.60 17.05
CA ILE A 122 15.09 2.93 16.39
C ILE A 122 13.89 3.76 16.89
N HIS A 123 12.74 3.12 17.05
CA HIS A 123 11.49 3.80 17.43
C HIS A 123 11.16 3.72 18.93
N HIS A 124 12.11 3.23 19.76
CA HIS A 124 11.94 3.09 21.21
C HIS A 124 10.64 2.37 21.61
N SER A 125 10.26 1.35 20.83
CA SER A 125 9.05 0.57 21.09
C SER A 125 9.22 -0.31 22.31
N ASN A 126 8.15 -0.43 23.12
CA ASN A 126 8.08 -1.35 24.25
C ASN A 126 7.70 -2.79 23.86
N GLU A 127 7.40 -3.03 22.58
CA GLU A 127 7.08 -4.37 22.08
C GLU A 127 8.36 -5.21 21.97
N ASN A 128 8.19 -6.52 21.88
CA ASN A 128 9.30 -7.46 21.64
C ASN A 128 9.07 -8.23 20.33
N VAL A 129 10.13 -8.84 19.82
CA VAL A 129 10.12 -9.56 18.54
C VAL A 129 9.09 -10.68 18.52
N ASP A 130 8.96 -11.45 19.61
CA ASP A 130 8.04 -12.59 19.68
C ASP A 130 6.58 -12.12 19.60
N SER A 131 6.23 -11.05 20.33
CA SER A 131 4.89 -10.44 20.27
C SER A 131 4.53 -9.99 18.85
N ILE A 132 5.47 -9.36 18.13
CA ILE A 132 5.23 -8.91 16.76
C ILE A 132 5.10 -10.08 15.79
N LEU A 133 5.92 -11.14 15.94
CA LEU A 133 5.80 -12.35 15.13
C LEU A 133 4.45 -13.05 15.36
N GLU A 134 3.99 -13.12 16.59
CA GLU A 134 2.68 -13.70 16.92
C GLU A 134 1.52 -12.94 16.26
N GLN A 135 1.58 -11.61 16.23
CA GLN A 135 0.58 -10.77 15.57
C GLN A 135 0.42 -11.08 14.06
N VAL A 136 1.49 -11.54 13.41
CA VAL A 136 1.47 -11.95 12.01
C VAL A 136 1.40 -13.49 11.85
N GLU A 137 1.04 -14.22 12.91
CA GLU A 137 0.88 -15.67 12.93
C GLU A 137 2.17 -16.42 12.53
N LEU A 138 3.30 -15.93 12.99
CA LEU A 138 4.61 -16.60 12.88
C LEU A 138 5.06 -17.10 14.24
N GLN A 139 5.70 -18.28 14.26
CA GLN A 139 6.28 -18.86 15.46
C GLN A 139 7.64 -18.19 15.76
N GLY A 140 8.05 -18.16 17.04
CA GLY A 140 9.28 -17.52 17.48
C GLY A 140 10.57 -18.05 16.82
N GLU A 141 10.58 -19.32 16.36
CA GLU A 141 11.72 -19.90 15.61
C GLU A 141 12.06 -19.14 14.32
N ILE A 142 11.09 -18.42 13.74
CA ILE A 142 11.28 -17.58 12.56
C ILE A 142 12.27 -16.44 12.83
N ALA A 143 12.37 -15.97 14.08
CA ALA A 143 13.30 -14.90 14.45
C ALA A 143 14.76 -15.22 14.10
N GLY A 144 15.16 -16.50 14.17
CA GLY A 144 16.51 -16.95 13.83
C GLY A 144 16.80 -17.14 12.35
N LYS A 145 15.79 -17.09 11.48
CA LYS A 145 15.94 -17.40 10.04
C LYS A 145 16.31 -16.17 9.23
N TYR A 146 17.17 -16.38 8.24
CA TYR A 146 17.49 -15.37 7.21
C TYR A 146 16.43 -15.34 6.12
N PRO A 147 16.30 -14.23 5.35
CA PRO A 147 15.29 -14.09 4.30
C PRO A 147 15.26 -15.23 3.27
N HIS A 148 16.42 -15.78 2.91
CA HIS A 148 16.53 -16.90 1.97
C HIS A 148 16.06 -18.26 2.54
N GLU A 149 15.96 -18.40 3.85
CA GLU A 149 15.48 -19.59 4.56
C GLU A 149 13.96 -19.58 4.77
N LEU A 150 13.31 -18.44 4.49
CA LEU A 150 11.87 -18.24 4.66
C LEU A 150 11.10 -18.58 3.38
N SER A 151 9.91 -19.18 3.51
CA SER A 151 8.97 -19.28 2.39
C SER A 151 8.49 -17.88 1.95
N GLY A 152 7.91 -17.76 0.74
CA GLY A 152 7.34 -16.50 0.24
C GLY A 152 6.32 -15.88 1.21
N GLY A 153 5.39 -16.70 1.72
CA GLY A 153 4.40 -16.25 2.71
C GLY A 153 5.00 -15.86 4.06
N GLN A 154 6.05 -16.55 4.52
CA GLN A 154 6.76 -16.17 5.74
C GLN A 154 7.50 -14.84 5.57
N ARG A 155 8.21 -14.64 4.45
CA ARG A 155 8.85 -13.34 4.13
C ARG A 155 7.83 -12.21 4.11
N GLN A 156 6.68 -12.43 3.47
CA GLN A 156 5.62 -11.43 3.40
C GLN A 156 5.09 -11.07 4.80
N ARG A 157 4.86 -12.07 5.66
CA ARG A 157 4.45 -11.85 7.05
C ARG A 157 5.50 -11.11 7.87
N VAL A 158 6.80 -11.36 7.65
CA VAL A 158 7.90 -10.59 8.27
C VAL A 158 7.88 -9.13 7.80
N ASN A 159 7.62 -8.86 6.51
CA ASN A 159 7.47 -7.49 6.02
C ASN A 159 6.25 -6.76 6.61
N ILE A 160 5.12 -7.47 6.76
CA ILE A 160 3.96 -6.94 7.46
C ILE A 160 4.31 -6.64 8.93
N ALA A 161 4.96 -7.59 9.62
CA ALA A 161 5.42 -7.43 10.99
C ALA A 161 6.32 -6.20 11.16
N ARG A 162 7.25 -6.00 10.23
CA ARG A 162 8.14 -4.84 10.19
C ARG A 162 7.37 -3.52 10.11
N ALA A 163 6.36 -3.45 9.25
CA ALA A 163 5.53 -2.26 9.11
C ALA A 163 4.68 -2.01 10.38
N LEU A 164 4.19 -3.07 11.01
CA LEU A 164 3.36 -2.99 12.23
C LEU A 164 4.15 -2.65 13.49
N ALA A 165 5.48 -2.89 13.52
CA ALA A 165 6.33 -2.68 14.67
C ALA A 165 6.36 -1.22 15.18
N VAL A 166 6.01 -0.26 14.32
CA VAL A 166 5.90 1.16 14.67
C VAL A 166 4.46 1.62 14.97
N ASN A 167 3.51 0.68 15.01
CA ASN A 167 2.09 0.93 15.27
C ASN A 167 1.46 2.00 14.33
N PRO A 168 1.51 1.81 13.00
CA PRO A 168 1.03 2.80 12.04
C PRO A 168 -0.49 2.98 12.10
N GLN A 169 -0.97 4.09 11.56
CA GLN A 169 -2.40 4.34 11.32
C GLN A 169 -2.81 4.08 9.87
N VAL A 170 -1.87 4.26 8.92
CA VAL A 170 -2.07 4.01 7.49
C VAL A 170 -1.04 3.00 6.98
N LEU A 171 -1.52 2.02 6.22
CA LEU A 171 -0.65 1.02 5.59
C LEU A 171 -0.91 0.98 4.09
N ILE A 172 0.13 1.23 3.30
CA ILE A 172 0.09 1.09 1.84
C ILE A 172 0.67 -0.28 1.50
N CYS A 173 -0.15 -1.14 0.90
CA CYS A 173 0.21 -2.50 0.50
C CYS A 173 0.32 -2.57 -1.02
N ASP A 174 1.53 -2.56 -1.56
CA ASP A 174 1.75 -2.58 -3.01
C ASP A 174 2.00 -4.02 -3.50
N GLU A 175 1.02 -4.58 -4.18
CA GLU A 175 1.01 -5.94 -4.75
C GLU A 175 1.50 -7.05 -3.80
N VAL A 176 1.17 -6.93 -2.52
CA VAL A 176 1.72 -7.77 -1.44
C VAL A 176 1.37 -9.26 -1.52
N VAL A 177 0.47 -9.66 -2.42
CA VAL A 177 0.06 -11.05 -2.62
C VAL A 177 0.30 -11.56 -4.05
N SER A 178 0.69 -10.73 -5.00
CA SER A 178 0.76 -11.07 -6.44
C SER A 178 1.71 -12.21 -6.79
N ALA A 179 2.78 -12.41 -6.02
CA ALA A 179 3.80 -13.45 -6.24
C ALA A 179 3.58 -14.72 -5.38
N LEU A 180 2.43 -14.85 -4.71
CA LEU A 180 2.11 -15.96 -3.81
C LEU A 180 1.08 -16.90 -4.43
N ASP A 181 1.10 -18.17 -4.03
CA ASP A 181 0.04 -19.11 -4.40
C ASP A 181 -1.29 -18.73 -3.74
N VAL A 182 -2.41 -19.15 -4.34
CA VAL A 182 -3.79 -18.80 -3.92
C VAL A 182 -4.04 -19.10 -2.45
N SER A 183 -3.51 -20.21 -1.93
CA SER A 183 -3.73 -20.60 -0.53
C SER A 183 -3.01 -19.67 0.45
N ILE A 184 -1.82 -19.24 0.10
CA ILE A 184 -1.03 -18.27 0.89
C ILE A 184 -1.62 -16.87 0.74
N GLN A 185 -2.05 -16.46 -0.47
CA GLN A 185 -2.77 -15.20 -0.67
C GLN A 185 -3.95 -15.07 0.30
N ALA A 186 -4.84 -16.07 0.35
CA ALA A 186 -6.00 -16.06 1.24
C ALA A 186 -5.61 -15.88 2.72
N LYS A 187 -4.52 -16.51 3.17
CA LYS A 187 -4.02 -16.36 4.54
C LYS A 187 -3.51 -14.96 4.82
N ILE A 188 -2.79 -14.33 3.87
CA ILE A 188 -2.30 -12.95 4.01
C ILE A 188 -3.47 -11.95 4.02
N LEU A 189 -4.47 -12.13 3.15
CA LEU A 189 -5.65 -11.26 3.11
C LEU A 189 -6.47 -11.35 4.41
N ASN A 190 -6.65 -12.56 4.95
CA ASN A 190 -7.31 -12.76 6.25
C ASN A 190 -6.53 -12.09 7.38
N LEU A 191 -5.20 -12.21 7.38
CA LEU A 191 -4.33 -11.53 8.34
C LEU A 191 -4.52 -10.00 8.26
N ILE A 192 -4.46 -9.41 7.06
CA ILE A 192 -4.65 -7.97 6.84
C ILE A 192 -6.05 -7.53 7.33
N THR A 193 -7.10 -8.28 6.97
CA THR A 193 -8.48 -7.97 7.39
C THR A 193 -8.62 -7.99 8.92
N ARG A 194 -8.00 -8.96 9.59
CA ARG A 194 -7.97 -9.03 11.06
C ARG A 194 -7.26 -7.81 11.65
N LEU A 195 -6.07 -7.49 11.15
CA LEU A 195 -5.28 -6.34 11.61
C LEU A 195 -6.02 -4.99 11.43
N VAL A 196 -6.75 -4.82 10.32
CA VAL A 196 -7.60 -3.63 10.10
C VAL A 196 -8.62 -3.48 11.21
N ARG A 197 -9.29 -4.58 11.59
CA ARG A 197 -10.34 -4.57 12.64
C ARG A 197 -9.76 -4.36 14.04
N GLU A 198 -8.66 -5.05 14.36
CA GLU A 198 -8.04 -5.02 15.69
C GLU A 198 -7.33 -3.69 15.96
N ARG A 199 -6.67 -3.10 14.97
CA ARG A 199 -5.85 -1.90 15.09
C ARG A 199 -6.49 -0.65 14.49
N ASN A 200 -7.70 -0.75 13.93
CA ASN A 200 -8.41 0.33 13.24
C ASN A 200 -7.57 0.97 12.12
N LEU A 201 -6.78 0.17 11.39
CA LEU A 201 -5.90 0.63 10.32
C LEU A 201 -6.68 1.12 9.10
N ALA A 202 -6.21 2.19 8.45
CA ALA A 202 -6.61 2.54 7.11
C ALA A 202 -5.64 1.88 6.10
N ILE A 203 -6.16 1.16 5.11
CA ILE A 203 -5.32 0.49 4.11
C ILE A 203 -5.59 1.03 2.71
N LEU A 204 -4.51 1.37 2.00
CA LEU A 204 -4.49 1.48 0.55
C LEU A 204 -3.88 0.19 -0.03
N PHE A 205 -4.74 -0.68 -0.58
CA PHE A 205 -4.33 -1.96 -1.13
C PHE A 205 -4.22 -1.87 -2.65
N ILE A 206 -3.00 -1.86 -3.16
CA ILE A 206 -2.69 -1.75 -4.58
C ILE A 206 -2.61 -3.15 -5.17
N THR A 207 -3.41 -3.42 -6.21
CA THR A 207 -3.42 -4.70 -6.93
C THR A 207 -3.96 -4.54 -8.35
N HIS A 208 -3.64 -5.49 -9.21
CA HIS A 208 -4.29 -5.65 -10.51
C HIS A 208 -5.34 -6.78 -10.50
N ASP A 209 -5.47 -7.53 -9.40
CA ASP A 209 -6.39 -8.66 -9.27
C ASP A 209 -7.70 -8.24 -8.56
N LEU A 210 -8.76 -8.09 -9.35
CA LEU A 210 -10.08 -7.73 -8.86
C LEU A 210 -10.76 -8.86 -8.06
N ASN A 211 -10.39 -10.14 -8.28
CA ASN A 211 -10.92 -11.26 -7.48
C ASN A 211 -10.49 -11.11 -6.02
N VAL A 212 -9.24 -10.68 -5.81
CA VAL A 212 -8.73 -10.35 -4.49
C VAL A 212 -9.55 -9.22 -3.88
N VAL A 213 -9.79 -8.13 -4.63
CA VAL A 213 -10.50 -6.94 -4.17
C VAL A 213 -11.93 -7.25 -3.75
N LYS A 214 -12.67 -8.01 -4.56
CA LYS A 214 -14.07 -8.43 -4.31
C LYS A 214 -14.22 -9.11 -2.96
N ALA A 215 -13.19 -9.84 -2.51
CA ALA A 215 -13.26 -10.65 -1.30
C ALA A 215 -13.11 -9.84 0.01
N PHE A 216 -12.50 -8.63 -0.01
CA PHE A 216 -12.11 -8.00 1.25
C PHE A 216 -12.09 -6.46 1.28
N ALA A 217 -12.17 -5.77 0.12
CA ALA A 217 -12.17 -4.31 0.10
C ALA A 217 -13.57 -3.73 0.34
N GLU A 218 -13.64 -2.64 1.09
CA GLU A 218 -14.89 -1.89 1.26
C GLU A 218 -15.06 -0.76 0.24
N ARG A 219 -13.95 -0.26 -0.30
CA ARG A 219 -13.94 0.81 -1.32
C ARG A 219 -12.98 0.45 -2.43
N ILE A 220 -13.30 0.91 -3.64
CA ILE A 220 -12.45 0.71 -4.83
C ILE A 220 -12.18 2.06 -5.48
N ILE A 221 -10.94 2.24 -5.93
CA ILE A 221 -10.49 3.32 -6.80
C ILE A 221 -9.95 2.66 -8.06
N VAL A 222 -10.49 3.00 -9.22
CA VAL A 222 -10.05 2.49 -10.51
C VAL A 222 -9.16 3.52 -11.17
N LEU A 223 -7.90 3.15 -11.40
CA LEU A 223 -6.90 4.00 -12.03
C LEU A 223 -6.61 3.52 -13.46
N SER A 224 -6.77 4.40 -14.43
CA SER A 224 -6.46 4.13 -15.84
C SER A 224 -5.64 5.29 -16.40
N LYS A 225 -4.50 4.98 -17.02
CA LYS A 225 -3.63 5.96 -17.70
C LYS A 225 -3.31 7.21 -16.85
N GLY A 226 -3.13 7.01 -15.55
CA GLY A 226 -2.79 8.08 -14.63
C GLY A 226 -3.96 8.90 -14.09
N GLU A 227 -5.20 8.53 -14.37
CA GLU A 227 -6.41 9.22 -13.91
C GLU A 227 -7.32 8.27 -13.13
N ILE A 228 -7.99 8.77 -12.10
CA ILE A 228 -9.06 8.03 -11.43
C ILE A 228 -10.30 8.12 -12.32
N VAL A 229 -10.64 7.00 -12.94
CA VAL A 229 -11.80 6.93 -13.85
C VAL A 229 -13.09 6.60 -13.13
N GLU A 230 -12.99 5.91 -11.97
CA GLU A 230 -14.15 5.58 -11.14
C GLU A 230 -13.71 5.33 -9.70
N LYS A 231 -14.54 5.68 -8.72
CA LYS A 231 -14.34 5.37 -7.31
C LYS A 231 -15.67 5.27 -6.58
N GLY A 232 -15.79 4.32 -5.65
CA GLY A 232 -17.02 4.10 -4.90
C GLY A 232 -16.88 3.01 -3.84
N SER A 233 -18.00 2.54 -3.32
CA SER A 233 -18.02 1.31 -2.53
C SER A 233 -17.67 0.12 -3.41
N ALA A 234 -17.10 -0.93 -2.82
CA ALA A 234 -16.78 -2.15 -3.57
C ALA A 234 -18.03 -2.75 -4.22
N GLN A 235 -19.17 -2.68 -3.54
CA GLN A 235 -20.44 -3.18 -4.09
C GLN A 235 -20.87 -2.39 -5.33
N GLU A 236 -20.88 -1.06 -5.28
CA GLU A 236 -21.25 -0.21 -6.43
C GLU A 236 -20.37 -0.49 -7.64
N ILE A 237 -19.04 -0.47 -7.45
CA ILE A 237 -18.08 -0.68 -8.54
C ILE A 237 -18.18 -2.09 -9.14
N MET A 238 -18.43 -3.12 -8.31
CA MET A 238 -18.47 -4.51 -8.80
C MET A 238 -19.82 -4.89 -9.42
N GLU A 239 -20.94 -4.33 -8.94
CA GLU A 239 -22.28 -4.71 -9.42
C GLU A 239 -22.82 -3.78 -10.50
N SER A 240 -22.40 -2.51 -10.50
CA SER A 240 -22.95 -1.48 -11.38
C SER A 240 -21.88 -0.47 -11.84
N PRO A 241 -20.79 -0.93 -12.49
CA PRO A 241 -19.74 -0.05 -12.97
C PRO A 241 -20.24 0.92 -14.03
N GLU A 242 -19.97 2.21 -13.86
CA GLU A 242 -20.42 3.25 -14.78
C GLU A 242 -19.40 3.48 -15.91
N HIS A 243 -18.10 3.47 -15.61
CA HIS A 243 -17.06 3.75 -16.57
C HIS A 243 -16.75 2.53 -17.45
N PHE A 244 -16.65 2.72 -18.77
CA PHE A 244 -16.38 1.64 -19.74
C PHE A 244 -15.13 0.82 -19.40
N TYR A 245 -14.05 1.46 -18.94
CA TYR A 245 -12.83 0.77 -18.55
C TYR A 245 -13.06 -0.17 -17.34
N THR A 246 -13.83 0.28 -16.34
CA THR A 246 -14.20 -0.55 -15.19
C THR A 246 -15.01 -1.76 -15.62
N GLN A 247 -16.00 -1.55 -16.52
CA GLN A 247 -16.79 -2.64 -17.09
C GLN A 247 -15.90 -3.68 -17.79
N THR A 248 -14.91 -3.20 -18.57
CA THR A 248 -13.97 -4.09 -19.27
C THR A 248 -13.10 -4.88 -18.28
N LEU A 249 -12.61 -4.22 -17.21
CA LEU A 249 -11.80 -4.89 -16.16
C LEU A 249 -12.61 -5.99 -15.45
N ILE A 250 -13.87 -5.72 -15.11
CA ILE A 250 -14.74 -6.69 -14.42
C ILE A 250 -15.10 -7.85 -15.37
N ALA A 251 -15.44 -7.56 -16.63
CA ALA A 251 -15.74 -8.62 -17.62
C ALA A 251 -14.55 -9.56 -17.86
N ALA A 252 -13.32 -9.09 -17.69
CA ALA A 252 -12.12 -9.91 -17.80
C ALA A 252 -11.89 -10.86 -16.61
N MET A 253 -12.60 -10.67 -15.47
CA MET A 253 -12.55 -11.61 -14.32
C MET A 253 -13.31 -12.90 -14.58
N ASP A 254 -14.36 -12.83 -15.42
CA ASP A 254 -15.28 -13.97 -15.65
C ASP A 254 -14.82 -14.84 -16.83
N SER A 255 -13.70 -14.50 -17.47
CA SER A 255 -13.13 -15.19 -18.63
C SER A 255 -11.91 -16.04 -18.24
#